data_6065d63d2871f2d8a5bc26d372204ff1
#
_entry.id   6065d63d2871f2d8a5bc26d372204ff1
#
_cell.length_a   1.000
_cell.length_b   1.000
_cell.length_c   1.000
_cell.angle_alpha   90.00
_cell.angle_beta   90.00
_cell.angle_gamma   90.00
#
_symmetry.space_group_name_H-M   'P 1'
#
loop_
_entity.id
_entity.type
_entity.pdbx_description
1 polymer ?
#
loop_
_entity_poly.entity_id
_entity_poly.type
_entity_poly.pdbx_seq_one_letter_code
_entity_poly.pdbx_strand_id
1 'polypeptide(L)'
;IISHGDGRVDPESLSGFVAAYQTVTALKLGELWAIPIMIRLALIENLRRAGARIASDRVDRNRAHEWAGQMMETAEKDPKSLILVIADMARSNPPMVSAFVAELARRLQGQSAALALPLTWIEQRLSESGLTIEQLVQSETQQQAIDQVSMSNSIGSLRFLAALDRREFVEA
;
A
#
# COMPACT_ATOMS: atom_id res chain seq x y z
N ILE A 1 -10.95 3.95 16.19
CA ILE A 1 -9.87 3.14 16.76
C ILE A 1 -8.99 2.60 15.63
N ILE A 2 -9.47 1.74 14.75
CA ILE A 2 -8.65 1.02 13.74
C ILE A 2 -7.90 1.95 12.81
N SER A 3 -8.55 2.97 12.25
CA SER A 3 -7.92 3.94 11.33
C SER A 3 -6.91 4.89 11.99
N HIS A 4 -7.01 5.12 13.30
CA HIS A 4 -6.08 5.97 14.05
C HIS A 4 -4.90 5.18 14.64
N GLY A 5 -5.04 3.88 14.79
CA GLY A 5 -4.01 3.01 15.34
C GLY A 5 -3.38 2.07 14.31
N ASP A 6 -3.52 2.35 13.03
CA ASP A 6 -3.00 1.51 11.94
C ASP A 6 -3.32 0.02 12.11
N GLY A 7 -4.55 -0.28 12.54
CA GLY A 7 -5.01 -1.64 12.80
C GLY A 7 -4.61 -2.21 14.16
N ARG A 8 -3.94 -1.43 15.04
CA ARG A 8 -3.59 -1.88 16.38
C ARG A 8 -4.75 -1.70 17.33
N VAL A 9 -5.08 -2.77 18.04
CA VAL A 9 -6.04 -2.80 19.15
C VAL A 9 -5.39 -3.57 20.30
N ASP A 10 -5.28 -2.95 21.46
CA ASP A 10 -4.79 -3.54 22.69
C ASP A 10 -5.81 -3.34 23.83
N PRO A 11 -5.68 -4.06 24.98
CA PRO A 11 -6.64 -4.00 26.07
C PRO A 11 -6.85 -2.59 26.62
N GLU A 12 -5.76 -1.84 26.80
CA GLU A 12 -5.77 -0.50 27.40
C GLU A 12 -6.49 0.50 26.49
N SER A 13 -6.16 0.49 25.19
CA SER A 13 -6.82 1.33 24.19
C SER A 13 -8.31 1.01 24.07
N LEU A 14 -8.66 -0.27 24.13
CA LEU A 14 -10.05 -0.71 24.01
C LEU A 14 -10.89 -0.32 25.24
N SER A 15 -10.41 -0.61 26.43
CA SER A 15 -11.10 -0.27 27.69
C SER A 15 -11.17 1.25 27.89
N GLY A 16 -10.08 1.99 27.60
CA GLY A 16 -10.06 3.44 27.66
C GLY A 16 -11.07 4.08 26.70
N PHE A 17 -11.19 3.54 25.48
CA PHE A 17 -12.17 4.03 24.50
C PHE A 17 -13.62 3.76 24.97
N VAL A 18 -13.91 2.57 25.48
CA VAL A 18 -15.24 2.21 26.00
C VAL A 18 -15.59 3.08 27.21
N ALA A 19 -14.66 3.25 28.16
CA ALA A 19 -14.85 4.10 29.31
C ALA A 19 -15.13 5.55 28.91
N ALA A 20 -14.32 6.12 28.01
CA ALA A 20 -14.54 7.48 27.50
C ALA A 20 -15.90 7.65 26.81
N TYR A 21 -16.34 6.66 26.03
CA TYR A 21 -17.65 6.71 25.38
C TYR A 21 -18.79 6.66 26.42
N GLN A 22 -18.65 5.83 27.44
CA GLN A 22 -19.65 5.68 28.49
C GLN A 22 -19.82 6.94 29.42
N THR A 23 -18.86 7.86 29.40
CA THR A 23 -19.03 9.18 30.04
C THR A 23 -20.12 10.03 29.38
N VAL A 24 -20.39 9.79 28.09
CA VAL A 24 -21.37 10.53 27.29
C VAL A 24 -22.69 9.77 27.19
N THR A 25 -22.63 8.46 26.94
CA THR A 25 -23.80 7.60 26.76
C THR A 25 -23.53 6.22 27.34
N ALA A 26 -24.36 5.76 28.27
CA ALA A 26 -24.24 4.43 28.84
C ALA A 26 -24.54 3.35 27.77
N LEU A 27 -23.60 2.44 27.56
CA LEU A 27 -23.77 1.30 26.68
C LEU A 27 -24.59 0.20 27.37
N LYS A 28 -25.52 -0.39 26.64
CA LYS A 28 -26.25 -1.57 27.09
C LYS A 28 -25.37 -2.81 27.01
N LEU A 29 -25.66 -3.83 27.80
CA LEU A 29 -24.92 -5.09 27.83
C LEU A 29 -24.73 -5.71 26.41
N GLY A 30 -25.80 -5.72 25.61
CA GLY A 30 -25.73 -6.22 24.24
C GLY A 30 -24.80 -5.41 23.31
N GLU A 31 -24.67 -4.09 23.55
CA GLU A 31 -23.76 -3.23 22.81
C GLU A 31 -22.32 -3.50 23.21
N LEU A 32 -22.04 -3.67 24.50
CA LEU A 32 -20.71 -4.08 24.99
C LEU A 32 -20.28 -5.42 24.40
N TRP A 33 -21.16 -6.39 24.32
CA TRP A 33 -20.90 -7.69 23.71
C TRP A 33 -20.65 -7.62 22.19
N ALA A 34 -21.22 -6.63 21.53
CA ALA A 34 -21.04 -6.43 20.08
C ALA A 34 -19.67 -5.81 19.74
N ILE A 35 -19.05 -5.03 20.64
CA ILE A 35 -17.80 -4.30 20.38
C ILE A 35 -16.69 -5.22 19.86
N PRO A 36 -16.29 -6.32 20.50
CA PRO A 36 -15.22 -7.19 19.98
C PRO A 36 -15.54 -7.78 18.60
N ILE A 37 -16.82 -8.06 18.34
CA ILE A 37 -17.29 -8.60 17.06
C ILE A 37 -17.13 -7.53 15.96
N MET A 38 -17.58 -6.32 16.23
CA MET A 38 -17.48 -5.19 15.28
C MET A 38 -16.03 -4.83 14.98
N ILE A 39 -15.16 -4.86 15.99
CA ILE A 39 -13.72 -4.61 15.79
C ILE A 39 -13.10 -5.72 14.93
N ARG A 40 -13.44 -6.99 15.14
CA ARG A 40 -12.97 -8.09 14.28
C ARG A 40 -13.37 -7.88 12.83
N LEU A 41 -14.62 -7.54 12.56
CA LEU A 41 -15.11 -7.26 11.21
C LEU A 41 -14.36 -6.08 10.57
N ALA A 42 -14.14 -5.02 11.31
CA ALA A 42 -13.42 -3.86 10.84
C ALA A 42 -11.93 -4.15 10.59
N LEU A 43 -11.27 -5.00 11.40
CA LEU A 43 -9.90 -5.46 11.16
C LEU A 43 -9.80 -6.36 9.92
N ILE A 44 -10.77 -7.25 9.70
CA ILE A 44 -10.84 -8.09 8.50
C ILE A 44 -11.01 -7.20 7.26
N GLU A 45 -11.88 -6.18 7.32
CA GLU A 45 -12.05 -5.24 6.22
C GLU A 45 -10.78 -4.41 5.98
N ASN A 46 -10.05 -4.01 7.03
CA ASN A 46 -8.76 -3.34 6.91
C ASN A 46 -7.73 -4.23 6.19
N LEU A 47 -7.62 -5.50 6.57
CA LEU A 47 -6.77 -6.48 5.89
C LEU A 47 -7.17 -6.68 4.42
N ARG A 48 -8.47 -6.77 4.14
CA ARG A 48 -8.97 -6.89 2.76
C ARG A 48 -8.54 -5.70 1.91
N ARG A 49 -8.64 -4.48 2.44
CA ARG A 49 -8.24 -3.25 1.72
C ARG A 49 -6.74 -3.20 1.48
N ALA A 50 -5.94 -3.48 2.51
CA ALA A 50 -4.47 -3.52 2.38
C ALA A 50 -4.04 -4.60 1.37
N GLY A 51 -4.62 -5.80 1.45
CA GLY A 51 -4.34 -6.89 0.50
C GLY A 51 -4.72 -6.55 -0.94
N ALA A 52 -5.84 -5.85 -1.15
CA ALA A 52 -6.26 -5.41 -2.48
C ALA A 52 -5.29 -4.38 -3.08
N ARG A 53 -4.80 -3.41 -2.28
CA ARG A 53 -3.76 -2.47 -2.73
C ARG A 53 -2.47 -3.19 -3.10
N ILE A 54 -1.95 -4.03 -2.21
CA ILE A 54 -0.71 -4.80 -2.44
C ILE A 54 -0.82 -5.64 -3.71
N ALA A 55 -1.97 -6.26 -3.96
CA ALA A 55 -2.22 -7.05 -5.17
C ALA A 55 -2.21 -6.17 -6.43
N SER A 56 -2.85 -4.99 -6.40
CA SER A 56 -2.83 -4.02 -7.49
C SER A 56 -1.41 -3.54 -7.79
N ASP A 57 -0.69 -3.11 -6.75
CA ASP A 57 0.69 -2.62 -6.88
C ASP A 57 1.63 -3.70 -7.42
N ARG A 58 1.40 -4.96 -7.07
CA ARG A 58 2.15 -6.09 -7.63
C ARG A 58 1.93 -6.24 -9.13
N VAL A 59 0.71 -6.06 -9.62
CA VAL A 59 0.40 -6.09 -11.06
C VAL A 59 1.15 -4.97 -11.76
N ASP A 60 1.14 -3.75 -11.20
CA ASP A 60 1.79 -2.60 -11.81
C ASP A 60 3.33 -2.74 -11.79
N ARG A 61 3.91 -3.26 -10.71
CA ARG A 61 5.35 -3.62 -10.67
C ARG A 61 5.73 -4.69 -11.69
N ASN A 62 4.89 -5.70 -11.90
CA ASN A 62 5.15 -6.72 -12.91
C ASN A 62 5.16 -6.13 -14.33
N ARG A 63 4.21 -5.24 -14.66
CA ARG A 63 4.21 -4.50 -15.94
C ARG A 63 5.46 -3.65 -16.11
N ALA A 64 5.88 -2.95 -15.05
CA ALA A 64 7.12 -2.17 -15.08
C ALA A 64 8.36 -3.05 -15.30
N HIS A 65 8.37 -4.24 -14.68
CA HIS A 65 9.42 -5.23 -14.87
C HIS A 65 9.52 -5.70 -16.32
N GLU A 66 8.39 -6.00 -16.95
CA GLU A 66 8.35 -6.43 -18.35
C GLU A 66 8.88 -5.33 -19.29
N TRP A 67 8.43 -4.09 -19.12
CA TRP A 67 8.92 -2.96 -19.90
C TRP A 67 10.40 -2.69 -19.67
N ALA A 68 10.87 -2.71 -18.43
CA ALA A 68 12.29 -2.54 -18.12
C ALA A 68 13.14 -3.63 -18.78
N GLY A 69 12.69 -4.89 -18.73
CA GLY A 69 13.38 -6.01 -19.39
C GLY A 69 13.53 -5.81 -20.89
N GLN A 70 12.45 -5.42 -21.58
CA GLN A 70 12.48 -5.12 -23.02
C GLN A 70 13.41 -3.95 -23.35
N MET A 71 13.38 -2.88 -22.55
CA MET A 71 14.26 -1.72 -22.74
C MET A 71 15.72 -2.06 -22.53
N MET A 72 16.05 -2.84 -21.50
CA MET A 72 17.43 -3.27 -21.22
C MET A 72 17.95 -4.17 -22.34
N GLU A 73 17.19 -5.16 -22.76
CA GLU A 73 17.56 -6.06 -23.85
C GLU A 73 17.77 -5.29 -25.18
N THR A 74 16.87 -4.32 -25.47
CA THR A 74 16.98 -3.49 -26.67
C THR A 74 18.20 -2.56 -26.58
N ALA A 75 18.47 -1.97 -25.42
CA ALA A 75 19.61 -1.10 -25.20
C ALA A 75 20.95 -1.82 -25.40
N GLU A 76 21.01 -3.12 -25.08
CA GLU A 76 22.21 -3.96 -25.30
C GLU A 76 22.39 -4.34 -26.76
N LYS A 77 21.32 -4.70 -27.49
CA LYS A 77 21.36 -5.19 -28.87
C LYS A 77 21.40 -4.08 -29.90
N ASP A 78 20.51 -3.12 -29.79
CA ASP A 78 20.38 -1.98 -30.67
C ASP A 78 19.82 -0.75 -29.94
N PRO A 79 20.69 0.08 -29.35
CA PRO A 79 20.25 1.28 -28.61
C PRO A 79 19.38 2.25 -29.42
N LYS A 80 19.48 2.25 -30.75
CA LYS A 80 18.67 3.13 -31.60
C LYS A 80 17.20 2.71 -31.65
N SER A 81 16.95 1.41 -31.56
CA SER A 81 15.58 0.87 -31.53
C SER A 81 14.84 1.10 -30.19
N LEU A 82 15.52 1.61 -29.16
CA LEU A 82 14.92 1.90 -27.87
C LEU A 82 13.75 2.88 -27.99
N ILE A 83 13.80 3.82 -28.93
CA ILE A 83 12.70 4.76 -29.19
C ILE A 83 11.40 4.03 -29.59
N LEU A 84 11.50 2.88 -30.27
CA LEU A 84 10.34 2.09 -30.66
C LEU A 84 9.70 1.42 -29.43
N VAL A 85 10.51 0.90 -28.52
CA VAL A 85 10.01 0.30 -27.27
C VAL A 85 9.31 1.36 -26.40
N ILE A 86 9.87 2.58 -26.32
CA ILE A 86 9.23 3.70 -25.63
C ILE A 86 7.89 4.07 -26.27
N ALA A 87 7.85 4.11 -27.62
CA ALA A 87 6.62 4.41 -28.36
C ALA A 87 5.55 3.32 -28.14
N ASP A 88 5.95 2.04 -28.04
CA ASP A 88 5.05 0.93 -27.74
C ASP A 88 4.51 1.03 -26.29
N MET A 89 5.38 1.33 -25.34
CA MET A 89 4.96 1.60 -23.96
C MET A 89 3.99 2.79 -23.90
N ALA A 90 4.31 3.90 -24.59
CA ALA A 90 3.44 5.07 -24.65
C ALA A 90 2.04 4.74 -25.20
N ARG A 91 1.97 3.93 -26.26
CA ARG A 91 0.72 3.46 -26.87
C ARG A 91 -0.09 2.55 -25.93
N SER A 92 0.58 1.74 -25.14
CA SER A 92 -0.07 0.89 -24.14
C SER A 92 -0.68 1.69 -22.98
N ASN A 93 -0.31 2.98 -22.85
CA ASN A 93 -0.77 3.91 -21.82
C ASN A 93 -0.71 3.29 -20.41
N PRO A 94 0.46 2.88 -19.92
CA PRO A 94 0.59 2.27 -18.62
C PRO A 94 0.20 3.26 -17.52
N PRO A 95 -0.32 2.78 -16.38
CA PRO A 95 -0.67 3.65 -15.27
C PRO A 95 0.60 4.29 -14.70
N MET A 96 0.65 5.64 -14.64
CA MET A 96 1.76 6.38 -14.03
C MET A 96 1.60 6.48 -12.51
N VAL A 97 1.36 5.32 -11.87
CA VAL A 97 1.23 5.18 -10.41
C VAL A 97 2.60 4.92 -9.77
N SER A 98 2.69 5.16 -8.46
CA SER A 98 3.95 5.03 -7.70
C SER A 98 4.60 3.66 -7.86
N ALA A 99 3.83 2.56 -7.78
CA ALA A 99 4.33 1.20 -7.90
C ALA A 99 4.97 0.91 -9.27
N PHE A 100 4.36 1.40 -10.35
CA PHE A 100 4.89 1.23 -11.71
C PHE A 100 6.15 2.08 -11.92
N VAL A 101 6.08 3.37 -11.61
CA VAL A 101 7.18 4.32 -11.86
C VAL A 101 8.40 4.00 -11.00
N ALA A 102 8.21 3.70 -9.71
CA ALA A 102 9.31 3.35 -8.82
C ALA A 102 10.05 2.08 -9.26
N GLU A 103 9.32 1.03 -9.66
CA GLU A 103 9.94 -0.21 -10.15
C GLU A 103 10.67 0.00 -11.48
N LEU A 104 10.08 0.74 -12.41
CA LEU A 104 10.69 1.03 -13.70
C LEU A 104 11.97 1.86 -13.52
N ALA A 105 11.91 2.95 -12.75
CA ALA A 105 13.06 3.79 -12.46
C ALA A 105 14.18 3.00 -11.76
N ARG A 106 13.86 2.22 -10.72
CA ARG A 106 14.83 1.38 -10.00
C ARG A 106 15.59 0.42 -10.90
N ARG A 107 14.94 -0.10 -11.94
CA ARG A 107 15.56 -1.06 -12.88
C ARG A 107 16.40 -0.40 -13.95
N LEU A 108 16.00 0.79 -14.39
CA LEU A 108 16.69 1.48 -15.49
C LEU A 108 17.84 2.36 -15.01
N GLN A 109 17.76 2.90 -13.78
CA GLN A 109 18.80 3.77 -13.23
C GLN A 109 20.13 3.03 -13.07
N GLY A 110 21.22 3.68 -13.47
CA GLY A 110 22.58 3.18 -13.28
C GLY A 110 23.00 2.03 -14.20
N GLN A 111 22.17 1.60 -15.16
CA GLN A 111 22.50 0.48 -16.04
C GLN A 111 23.30 0.90 -17.28
N SER A 112 22.73 1.74 -18.11
CA SER A 112 23.34 2.17 -19.39
C SER A 112 22.96 3.62 -19.69
N ALA A 113 23.86 4.37 -20.34
CA ALA A 113 23.58 5.73 -20.78
C ALA A 113 22.38 5.82 -21.74
N ALA A 114 22.15 4.78 -22.54
CA ALA A 114 21.00 4.72 -23.44
C ALA A 114 19.67 4.70 -22.70
N LEU A 115 19.63 4.14 -21.49
CA LEU A 115 18.43 4.04 -20.66
C LEU A 115 18.06 5.35 -19.94
N ALA A 116 18.85 6.42 -20.12
CA ALA A 116 18.44 7.77 -19.74
C ALA A 116 17.22 8.25 -20.56
N LEU A 117 17.09 7.80 -21.81
CA LEU A 117 16.01 8.22 -22.71
C LEU A 117 14.60 7.82 -22.18
N PRO A 118 14.33 6.56 -21.80
CA PRO A 118 13.04 6.22 -21.19
C PRO A 118 12.80 6.92 -19.86
N LEU A 119 13.81 7.17 -19.03
CA LEU A 119 13.67 7.92 -17.79
C LEU A 119 13.24 9.36 -18.06
N THR A 120 13.89 10.04 -19.00
CA THR A 120 13.50 11.40 -19.42
C THR A 120 12.07 11.44 -19.97
N TRP A 121 11.64 10.43 -20.70
CA TRP A 121 10.26 10.34 -21.18
C TRP A 121 9.26 10.22 -20.02
N ILE A 122 9.59 9.40 -19.00
CA ILE A 122 8.75 9.28 -17.81
C ILE A 122 8.69 10.61 -17.04
N GLU A 123 9.84 11.28 -16.84
CA GLU A 123 9.92 12.58 -16.19
C GLU A 123 9.05 13.62 -16.89
N GLN A 124 9.12 13.67 -18.22
CA GLN A 124 8.29 14.55 -19.01
C GLN A 124 6.80 14.23 -18.84
N ARG A 125 6.43 12.96 -18.87
CA ARG A 125 5.05 12.51 -18.69
C ARG A 125 4.50 12.85 -17.30
N LEU A 126 5.31 12.70 -16.25
CA LEU A 126 4.94 13.04 -14.88
C LEU A 126 4.85 14.56 -14.68
N SER A 127 5.71 15.35 -15.34
CA SER A 127 5.71 16.81 -15.23
C SER A 127 4.40 17.44 -15.69
N GLU A 128 3.69 16.81 -16.64
CA GLU A 128 2.35 17.22 -17.07
C GLU A 128 1.32 17.19 -15.92
N SER A 129 1.57 16.35 -14.90
CA SER A 129 0.75 16.21 -13.69
C SER A 129 1.38 16.87 -12.45
N GLY A 130 2.49 17.58 -12.61
CA GLY A 130 3.22 18.23 -11.51
C GLY A 130 3.92 17.24 -10.57
N LEU A 131 4.20 16.01 -11.02
CA LEU A 131 4.85 14.95 -10.25
C LEU A 131 6.29 14.72 -10.71
N THR A 132 7.11 14.16 -9.82
CA THR A 132 8.48 13.71 -10.15
C THR A 132 8.66 12.22 -9.85
N ILE A 133 9.70 11.61 -10.44
CA ILE A 133 10.06 10.21 -10.16
C ILE A 133 10.39 10.05 -8.67
N GLU A 134 11.14 10.97 -8.08
CA GLU A 134 11.54 10.91 -6.68
C GLU A 134 10.35 10.93 -5.72
N GLN A 135 9.35 11.79 -6.02
CA GLN A 135 8.11 11.85 -5.23
C GLN A 135 7.36 10.51 -5.28
N LEU A 136 7.26 9.88 -6.45
CA LEU A 136 6.58 8.60 -6.59
C LEU A 136 7.36 7.45 -5.94
N VAL A 137 8.68 7.44 -6.03
CA VAL A 137 9.55 6.47 -5.33
C VAL A 137 9.39 6.60 -3.82
N GLN A 138 9.40 7.83 -3.30
CA GLN A 138 9.19 8.07 -1.88
C GLN A 138 7.79 7.66 -1.42
N SER A 139 6.76 8.01 -2.20
CA SER A 139 5.36 7.62 -1.93
C SER A 139 5.21 6.10 -1.90
N GLU A 140 5.81 5.38 -2.86
CA GLU A 140 5.79 3.91 -2.91
C GLU A 140 6.43 3.28 -1.67
N THR A 141 7.61 3.77 -1.29
CA THR A 141 8.33 3.28 -0.11
C THR A 141 7.52 3.51 1.17
N GLN A 142 6.92 4.69 1.30
CA GLN A 142 6.07 5.03 2.44
C GLN A 142 4.80 4.17 2.48
N GLN A 143 4.14 3.96 1.35
CA GLN A 143 2.92 3.15 1.28
C GLN A 143 3.18 1.68 1.60
N GLN A 144 4.28 1.10 1.11
CA GLN A 144 4.69 -0.26 1.46
C GLN A 144 4.92 -0.41 2.96
N ALA A 145 5.59 0.55 3.60
CA ALA A 145 5.81 0.53 5.04
C ALA A 145 4.49 0.61 5.82
N ILE A 146 3.58 1.50 5.42
CA ILE A 146 2.25 1.65 6.03
C ILE A 146 1.45 0.34 5.91
N ASP A 147 1.40 -0.25 4.72
CA ASP A 147 0.64 -1.48 4.50
C ASP A 147 1.21 -2.65 5.31
N GLN A 148 2.54 -2.76 5.41
CA GLN A 148 3.19 -3.79 6.21
C GLN A 148 2.88 -3.65 7.70
N VAL A 149 2.96 -2.43 8.24
CA VAL A 149 2.63 -2.13 9.65
C VAL A 149 1.16 -2.40 9.92
N SER A 150 0.27 -1.89 9.06
CA SER A 150 -1.19 -2.05 9.21
C SER A 150 -1.61 -3.53 9.17
N MET A 151 -1.03 -4.33 8.26
CA MET A 151 -1.29 -5.77 8.20
C MET A 151 -0.80 -6.49 9.45
N SER A 152 0.43 -6.23 9.87
CA SER A 152 1.03 -6.83 11.07
C SER A 152 0.19 -6.53 12.33
N ASN A 153 -0.16 -5.25 12.52
CA ASN A 153 -1.00 -4.80 13.63
C ASN A 153 -2.39 -5.44 13.60
N SER A 154 -3.03 -5.47 12.43
CA SER A 154 -4.37 -6.07 12.29
C SER A 154 -4.38 -7.56 12.61
N ILE A 155 -3.35 -8.30 12.19
CA ILE A 155 -3.21 -9.72 12.52
C ILE A 155 -2.98 -9.91 14.02
N GLY A 156 -2.09 -9.10 14.63
CA GLY A 156 -1.85 -9.12 16.08
C GLY A 156 -3.12 -8.83 16.88
N SER A 157 -3.88 -7.81 16.46
CA SER A 157 -5.14 -7.41 17.08
C SER A 157 -6.22 -8.49 16.94
N LEU A 158 -6.31 -9.17 15.80
CA LEU A 158 -7.23 -10.29 15.62
C LEU A 158 -6.90 -11.47 16.55
N ARG A 159 -5.59 -11.77 16.73
CA ARG A 159 -5.13 -12.80 17.68
C ARG A 159 -5.49 -12.43 19.10
N PHE A 160 -5.23 -11.18 19.50
CA PHE A 160 -5.62 -10.66 20.80
C PHE A 160 -7.13 -10.81 21.04
N LEU A 161 -7.97 -10.33 20.13
CA LEU A 161 -9.42 -10.44 20.22
C LEU A 161 -9.92 -11.89 20.21
N ALA A 162 -9.20 -12.82 19.59
CA ALA A 162 -9.54 -14.23 19.64
C ALA A 162 -9.29 -14.86 21.01
N ALA A 163 -8.27 -14.37 21.74
CA ALA A 163 -7.92 -14.82 23.07
C ALA A 163 -8.70 -14.08 24.19
N LEU A 164 -9.36 -12.97 23.86
CA LEU A 164 -10.10 -12.15 24.83
C LEU A 164 -11.26 -12.95 25.41
N ASP A 165 -11.28 -13.09 26.75
CA ASP A 165 -12.44 -13.61 27.45
C ASP A 165 -13.55 -12.54 27.46
N ARG A 166 -14.69 -12.88 26.85
CA ARG A 166 -15.81 -11.96 26.70
C ARG A 166 -16.47 -11.59 28.06
N ARG A 167 -16.34 -12.45 29.07
CA ARG A 167 -16.88 -12.18 30.40
C ARG A 167 -16.03 -11.14 31.11
N GLU A 168 -14.72 -11.31 31.11
CA GLU A 168 -13.80 -10.34 31.72
C GLU A 168 -13.92 -8.95 31.08
N PHE A 169 -14.14 -8.88 29.76
CA PHE A 169 -14.29 -7.61 29.04
C PHE A 169 -15.56 -6.83 29.47
N VAL A 170 -16.62 -7.52 29.85
CA VAL A 170 -17.91 -6.89 30.21
C VAL A 170 -17.97 -6.56 31.68
N GLU A 171 -17.22 -7.27 32.54
CA GLU A 171 -17.19 -7.09 33.99
C GLU A 171 -16.14 -6.06 34.45
N ALA A 172 -15.20 -5.65 33.57
CA ALA A 172 -14.17 -4.63 33.81
C ALA A 172 -14.68 -3.22 33.47
#